data_73d40a23ee36e49ad771243653e264dc
#
_entry.id   73d40a23ee36e49ad771243653e264dc
#
_cell.length_a   1.000
_cell.length_b   1.000
_cell.length_c   1.000
_cell.angle_alpha   90.00
_cell.angle_beta   90.00
_cell.angle_gamma   90.00
#
_symmetry.space_group_name_H-M   'P 1'
#
loop_
_entity.id
_entity.type
_entity.pdbx_description
1 polymer ?
#
loop_
_entity_poly.entity_id
_entity_poly.type
_entity_poly.pdbx_seq_one_letter_code
_entity_poly.pdbx_strand_id
1 'polypeptide(L)'
;MHGGLGRRFGSIGLTVSELDAQVWAAPAAVLQLEGLAAERVAPIARRLLAATADNRGLHVITHALPPAHVGLGSGTQLALAIAAAGAGALGLARSPRELAALMGRGERSGIGIAAFEDGGFIVDGGRGPTTTTPPVLARLSFPPAWRCLLLFDERAQGLSGAPERAAFDSLPTMPAARAGRLARTVLVGLLPAVAESDFRAFSAHLAQI
;
A
#
# COMPACT_ATOMS: atom_id res chain seq x y z
N MET A 1 -0.77 -0.76 14.38
CA MET A 1 -1.34 -1.02 15.72
C MET A 1 -1.47 -2.51 15.97
N HIS A 2 -1.18 -2.95 17.15
CA HIS A 2 -1.28 -4.34 17.55
C HIS A 2 -2.04 -4.42 18.88
N GLY A 3 -3.34 -4.66 18.82
CA GLY A 3 -4.19 -4.72 20.01
C GLY A 3 -4.54 -6.14 20.43
N GLY A 4 -4.93 -6.33 21.70
CA GLY A 4 -5.28 -7.63 22.28
C GLY A 4 -6.63 -8.21 21.83
N LEU A 5 -7.28 -7.64 20.79
CA LEU A 5 -8.59 -8.08 20.29
C LEU A 5 -8.48 -9.10 19.13
N GLY A 6 -7.41 -9.88 19.07
CA GLY A 6 -7.18 -10.86 18.00
C GLY A 6 -6.81 -10.26 16.65
N ARG A 7 -6.53 -8.96 16.56
CA ARG A 7 -6.13 -8.28 15.33
C ARG A 7 -4.77 -7.60 15.47
N ARG A 8 -3.94 -7.71 14.41
CA ARG A 8 -2.58 -7.14 14.32
C ARG A 8 -2.53 -6.13 13.17
N PHE A 9 -1.56 -5.22 13.22
CA PHE A 9 -1.18 -4.32 12.13
C PHE A 9 -2.25 -3.31 11.69
N GLY A 10 -3.26 -2.98 12.53
CA GLY A 10 -4.14 -1.86 12.20
C GLY A 10 -3.33 -0.59 11.95
N SER A 11 -3.63 0.15 10.91
CA SER A 11 -2.81 1.27 10.44
C SER A 11 -3.64 2.43 9.89
N ILE A 12 -2.99 3.58 9.82
CA ILE A 12 -3.46 4.74 9.06
C ILE A 12 -2.52 4.99 7.90
N GLY A 13 -3.03 5.54 6.82
CA GLY A 13 -2.24 5.90 5.65
C GLY A 13 -2.85 7.08 4.90
N LEU A 14 -2.01 7.75 4.16
CA LEU A 14 -2.39 8.87 3.31
C LEU A 14 -1.80 8.66 1.93
N THR A 15 -2.63 8.82 0.89
CA THR A 15 -2.16 8.88 -0.48
C THR A 15 -1.60 10.26 -0.77
N VAL A 16 -0.41 10.31 -1.33
CA VAL A 16 0.23 11.54 -1.79
C VAL A 16 0.29 11.57 -3.31
N SER A 17 0.16 12.73 -3.92
CA SER A 17 0.33 12.96 -5.35
C SER A 17 1.80 13.09 -5.74
N GLU A 18 2.08 13.15 -7.04
CA GLU A 18 3.39 13.45 -7.66
C GLU A 18 4.47 12.36 -7.51
N LEU A 19 4.16 11.24 -6.83
CA LEU A 19 5.06 10.09 -6.69
C LEU A 19 4.39 8.81 -7.20
N ASP A 20 3.84 8.88 -8.40
CA ASP A 20 3.02 7.81 -8.97
C ASP A 20 3.86 6.71 -9.62
N ALA A 21 3.31 5.50 -9.63
CA ALA A 21 3.76 4.44 -10.51
C ALA A 21 2.97 4.51 -11.83
N GLN A 22 3.66 4.83 -12.94
CA GLN A 22 3.05 4.90 -14.26
C GLN A 22 3.52 3.73 -15.11
N VAL A 23 2.60 2.83 -15.39
CA VAL A 23 2.85 1.58 -16.13
C VAL A 23 1.85 1.46 -17.26
N TRP A 24 2.37 1.12 -18.44
CA TRP A 24 1.59 0.71 -19.59
C TRP A 24 1.87 -0.75 -19.93
N ALA A 25 0.88 -1.48 -20.45
CA ALA A 25 1.06 -2.85 -20.89
C ALA A 25 0.23 -3.15 -22.16
N ALA A 26 0.77 -4.02 -23.02
CA ALA A 26 0.08 -4.60 -24.15
C ALA A 26 0.35 -6.11 -24.25
N PRO A 27 -0.54 -6.89 -24.91
CA PRO A 27 -0.25 -8.29 -25.23
C PRO A 27 0.95 -8.40 -26.15
N ALA A 28 1.79 -9.42 -25.93
CA ALA A 28 2.93 -9.74 -26.78
C ALA A 28 3.11 -11.26 -26.88
N ALA A 29 3.99 -11.73 -27.76
CA ALA A 29 4.30 -13.15 -27.87
C ALA A 29 5.12 -13.64 -26.67
N VAL A 30 6.00 -12.81 -26.14
CA VAL A 30 6.85 -13.08 -24.99
C VAL A 30 6.88 -11.87 -24.05
N LEU A 31 7.39 -12.05 -22.84
CA LEU A 31 7.59 -10.94 -21.91
C LEU A 31 8.69 -9.99 -22.41
N GLN A 32 8.31 -8.75 -22.65
CA GLN A 32 9.18 -7.63 -23.02
C GLN A 32 9.05 -6.53 -21.98
N LEU A 33 10.18 -5.95 -21.56
CA LEU A 33 10.23 -4.92 -20.52
C LEU A 33 11.01 -3.72 -21.03
N GLU A 34 10.41 -2.53 -20.88
CA GLU A 34 11.04 -1.26 -21.23
C GLU A 34 10.90 -0.24 -20.09
N GLY A 35 11.80 0.74 -20.06
CA GLY A 35 11.77 1.84 -19.10
C GLY A 35 12.45 1.52 -17.78
N LEU A 36 11.90 2.03 -16.69
CA LEU A 36 12.55 2.05 -15.38
C LEU A 36 12.49 0.70 -14.66
N ALA A 37 13.56 0.36 -13.94
CA ALA A 37 13.65 -0.73 -12.95
C ALA A 37 13.18 -2.10 -13.48
N ALA A 38 13.62 -2.49 -14.67
CA ALA A 38 13.25 -3.75 -15.31
C ALA A 38 13.47 -4.98 -14.40
N GLU A 39 14.53 -4.97 -13.58
CA GLU A 39 14.83 -6.02 -12.59
C GLU A 39 13.77 -6.15 -11.50
N ARG A 40 13.08 -5.08 -11.15
CA ARG A 40 11.96 -5.07 -10.19
C ARG A 40 10.62 -5.43 -10.85
N VAL A 41 10.45 -5.07 -12.13
CA VAL A 41 9.25 -5.31 -12.94
C VAL A 41 9.16 -6.79 -13.34
N ALA A 42 10.27 -7.39 -13.77
CA ALA A 42 10.31 -8.76 -14.29
C ALA A 42 9.64 -9.82 -13.39
N PRO A 43 9.96 -9.93 -12.09
CA PRO A 43 9.35 -10.94 -11.23
C PRO A 43 7.85 -10.72 -11.04
N ILE A 44 7.38 -9.46 -11.05
CA ILE A 44 5.96 -9.13 -10.91
C ILE A 44 5.19 -9.55 -12.18
N ALA A 45 5.69 -9.16 -13.35
CA ALA A 45 5.08 -9.51 -14.63
C ALA A 45 5.05 -11.03 -14.86
N ARG A 46 6.13 -11.73 -14.54
CA ARG A 46 6.18 -13.20 -14.60
C ARG A 46 5.17 -13.86 -13.67
N ARG A 47 5.02 -13.32 -12.45
CA ARG A 47 4.05 -13.82 -11.48
C ARG A 47 2.61 -13.65 -11.99
N LEU A 48 2.29 -12.50 -12.61
CA LEU A 48 1.00 -12.29 -13.25
C LEU A 48 0.74 -13.32 -14.35
N LEU A 49 1.67 -13.47 -15.30
CA LEU A 49 1.54 -14.41 -16.40
C LEU A 49 1.37 -15.85 -15.90
N ALA A 50 2.17 -16.28 -14.93
CA ALA A 50 2.06 -17.62 -14.35
C ALA A 50 0.71 -17.89 -13.67
N ALA A 51 0.07 -16.86 -13.13
CA ALA A 51 -1.18 -16.99 -12.40
C ALA A 51 -2.43 -16.85 -13.30
N THR A 52 -2.28 -16.40 -14.53
CA THR A 52 -3.42 -16.17 -15.45
C THR A 52 -3.69 -17.35 -16.37
N ALA A 53 -2.82 -18.36 -16.43
CA ALA A 53 -2.88 -19.47 -17.37
C ALA A 53 -3.01 -19.03 -18.85
N ASP A 54 -2.60 -17.79 -19.15
CA ASP A 54 -2.60 -17.23 -20.49
C ASP A 54 -1.23 -17.49 -21.13
N ASN A 55 -1.23 -18.07 -22.31
CA ASN A 55 0.00 -18.38 -23.03
C ASN A 55 0.61 -17.16 -23.76
N ARG A 56 -0.07 -16.02 -23.72
CA ARG A 56 0.47 -14.76 -24.26
C ARG A 56 1.51 -14.18 -23.31
N GLY A 57 2.47 -13.46 -23.87
CA GLY A 57 3.38 -12.62 -23.12
C GLY A 57 2.79 -11.21 -22.91
N LEU A 58 3.59 -10.34 -22.31
CA LEU A 58 3.26 -8.93 -22.10
C LEU A 58 4.43 -8.07 -22.53
N HIS A 59 4.15 -6.96 -23.21
CA HIS A 59 5.06 -5.82 -23.32
C HIS A 59 4.67 -4.82 -22.23
N VAL A 60 5.59 -4.56 -21.30
CA VAL A 60 5.38 -3.68 -20.14
C VAL A 60 6.37 -2.51 -20.21
N ILE A 61 5.84 -1.30 -20.16
CA ILE A 61 6.64 -0.06 -20.15
C ILE A 61 6.41 0.66 -18.82
N THR A 62 7.50 1.00 -18.14
CA THR A 62 7.49 1.74 -16.86
C THR A 62 7.98 3.17 -17.10
N HIS A 63 7.09 4.15 -17.01
CA HIS A 63 7.40 5.56 -17.25
C HIS A 63 7.84 6.30 -15.99
N ALA A 64 7.20 6.01 -14.85
CA ALA A 64 7.52 6.63 -13.57
C ALA A 64 7.35 5.63 -12.42
N LEU A 65 8.17 5.76 -11.40
CA LEU A 65 8.12 4.96 -10.18
C LEU A 65 8.44 5.80 -8.95
N PRO A 66 7.70 5.61 -7.86
CA PRO A 66 8.06 6.22 -6.59
C PRO A 66 9.38 5.64 -6.07
N PRO A 67 10.14 6.41 -5.27
CA PRO A 67 11.37 5.93 -4.64
C PRO A 67 11.17 4.62 -3.90
N ALA A 68 12.13 3.71 -4.02
CA ALA A 68 12.07 2.41 -3.37
C ALA A 68 12.56 2.48 -1.92
N HIS A 69 11.93 1.70 -1.03
CA HIS A 69 12.39 1.49 0.36
C HIS A 69 12.46 2.74 1.25
N VAL A 70 11.64 3.76 0.96
CA VAL A 70 11.53 5.01 1.72
C VAL A 70 10.21 5.12 2.51
N GLY A 71 9.51 4.03 2.71
CA GLY A 71 8.25 4.03 3.50
C GLY A 71 6.99 4.42 2.72
N LEU A 72 7.07 4.70 1.43
CA LEU A 72 5.93 5.13 0.59
C LEU A 72 5.04 3.99 0.09
N GLY A 73 5.26 2.75 0.52
CA GLY A 73 4.50 1.61 -0.01
C GLY A 73 4.75 1.32 -1.50
N SER A 74 5.83 1.86 -2.08
CA SER A 74 6.15 1.80 -3.51
C SER A 74 6.16 0.39 -4.09
N GLY A 75 6.56 -0.62 -3.30
CA GLY A 75 6.54 -2.01 -3.74
C GLY A 75 5.13 -2.56 -3.99
N THR A 76 4.14 -2.12 -3.22
CA THR A 76 2.74 -2.49 -3.43
C THR A 76 2.15 -1.73 -4.62
N GLN A 77 2.43 -0.44 -4.73
CA GLN A 77 1.96 0.39 -5.86
C GLN A 77 2.51 -0.15 -7.18
N LEU A 78 3.81 -0.43 -7.27
CA LEU A 78 4.41 -1.02 -8.46
C LEU A 78 3.78 -2.38 -8.81
N ALA A 79 3.60 -3.25 -7.83
CA ALA A 79 3.03 -4.58 -8.07
C ALA A 79 1.58 -4.49 -8.58
N LEU A 80 0.77 -3.59 -8.01
CA LEU A 80 -0.62 -3.40 -8.43
C LEU A 80 -0.71 -2.69 -9.78
N ALA A 81 0.14 -1.70 -10.06
CA ALA A 81 0.16 -1.02 -11.34
C ALA A 81 0.50 -1.99 -12.50
N ILE A 82 1.53 -2.82 -12.33
CA ILE A 82 1.89 -3.85 -13.34
C ILE A 82 0.78 -4.88 -13.47
N ALA A 83 0.23 -5.37 -12.34
CA ALA A 83 -0.81 -6.38 -12.38
C ALA A 83 -2.10 -5.86 -13.01
N ALA A 84 -2.50 -4.62 -12.73
CA ALA A 84 -3.69 -4.00 -13.31
C ALA A 84 -3.51 -3.71 -14.80
N ALA A 85 -2.38 -3.10 -15.20
CA ALA A 85 -2.08 -2.85 -16.61
C ALA A 85 -2.00 -4.16 -17.41
N GLY A 86 -1.30 -5.16 -16.89
CA GLY A 86 -1.16 -6.46 -17.55
C GLY A 86 -2.47 -7.25 -17.61
N ALA A 87 -3.27 -7.28 -16.54
CA ALA A 87 -4.59 -7.91 -16.53
C ALA A 87 -5.52 -7.22 -17.55
N GLY A 88 -5.55 -5.89 -17.58
CA GLY A 88 -6.31 -5.12 -18.57
C GLY A 88 -5.87 -5.43 -20.00
N ALA A 89 -4.56 -5.48 -20.28
CA ALA A 89 -4.01 -5.83 -21.59
C ALA A 89 -4.42 -7.25 -22.05
N LEU A 90 -4.51 -8.19 -21.11
CA LEU A 90 -4.92 -9.57 -21.39
C LEU A 90 -6.46 -9.75 -21.40
N GLY A 91 -7.25 -8.70 -21.14
CA GLY A 91 -8.70 -8.77 -21.08
C GLY A 91 -9.24 -9.46 -19.84
N LEU A 92 -8.48 -9.49 -18.75
CA LEU A 92 -8.86 -10.13 -17.50
C LEU A 92 -9.51 -9.12 -16.55
N ALA A 93 -10.79 -9.34 -16.24
CA ALA A 93 -11.50 -8.54 -15.25
C ALA A 93 -11.09 -9.00 -13.83
N ARG A 94 -10.26 -8.21 -13.15
CA ARG A 94 -9.79 -8.47 -11.79
C ARG A 94 -9.85 -7.19 -10.95
N SER A 95 -10.40 -7.30 -9.75
CA SER A 95 -10.36 -6.21 -8.78
C SER A 95 -8.95 -5.96 -8.24
N PRO A 96 -8.62 -4.76 -7.74
CA PRO A 96 -7.34 -4.49 -7.09
C PRO A 96 -7.03 -5.45 -5.93
N ARG A 97 -8.04 -5.90 -5.20
CA ARG A 97 -7.88 -6.88 -4.09
C ARG A 97 -7.50 -8.26 -4.59
N GLU A 98 -8.13 -8.74 -5.67
CA GLU A 98 -7.75 -10.01 -6.31
C GLU A 98 -6.33 -9.95 -6.87
N LEU A 99 -5.96 -8.83 -7.52
CA LEU A 99 -4.61 -8.61 -8.00
C LEU A 99 -3.59 -8.53 -6.86
N ALA A 100 -3.96 -7.89 -5.74
CA ALA A 100 -3.10 -7.83 -4.56
C ALA A 100 -2.85 -9.23 -3.96
N ALA A 101 -3.89 -10.04 -3.83
CA ALA A 101 -3.76 -11.43 -3.38
C ALA A 101 -2.86 -12.24 -4.33
N LEU A 102 -3.07 -12.11 -5.64
CA LEU A 102 -2.25 -12.71 -6.67
C LEU A 102 -0.78 -12.30 -6.55
N MET A 103 -0.51 -11.04 -6.24
CA MET A 103 0.84 -10.47 -6.07
C MET A 103 1.42 -10.70 -4.66
N GLY A 104 0.71 -11.37 -3.74
CA GLY A 104 1.13 -11.58 -2.36
C GLY A 104 1.25 -10.25 -1.59
N ARG A 105 0.29 -9.34 -1.83
CA ARG A 105 0.22 -8.05 -1.14
C ARG A 105 -0.95 -8.02 -0.16
N GLY A 106 -0.86 -7.13 0.85
CA GLY A 106 -1.90 -7.00 1.87
C GLY A 106 -1.74 -7.95 3.06
N GLU A 107 -0.64 -8.68 3.17
CA GLU A 107 -0.41 -9.62 4.27
C GLU A 107 -0.32 -8.95 5.65
N ARG A 108 0.04 -7.67 5.72
CA ARG A 108 0.18 -6.89 6.97
C ARG A 108 -0.81 -5.74 7.03
N SER A 109 -0.74 -4.83 6.06
CA SER A 109 -1.58 -3.63 5.98
C SER A 109 -2.36 -3.62 4.67
N GLY A 110 -3.62 -3.18 4.73
CA GLY A 110 -4.47 -2.93 3.59
C GLY A 110 -4.28 -1.56 2.95
N ILE A 111 -3.50 -0.66 3.59
CA ILE A 111 -3.37 0.73 3.15
C ILE A 111 -2.91 0.86 1.70
N GLY A 112 -1.86 0.12 1.30
CA GLY A 112 -1.35 0.21 -0.08
C GLY A 112 -2.36 -0.24 -1.13
N ILE A 113 -3.22 -1.21 -0.81
CA ILE A 113 -4.28 -1.69 -1.71
C ILE A 113 -5.40 -0.64 -1.76
N ALA A 114 -5.84 -0.17 -0.60
CA ALA A 114 -6.88 0.84 -0.49
C ALA A 114 -6.47 2.19 -1.11
N ALA A 115 -5.19 2.55 -1.02
CA ALA A 115 -4.62 3.71 -1.71
C ALA A 115 -4.68 3.56 -3.23
N PHE A 116 -4.37 2.36 -3.74
CA PHE A 116 -4.48 2.06 -5.17
C PHE A 116 -5.92 2.07 -5.69
N GLU A 117 -6.89 1.65 -4.86
CA GLU A 117 -8.32 1.65 -5.22
C GLU A 117 -8.83 3.07 -5.44
N ASP A 118 -8.78 3.93 -4.41
CA ASP A 118 -9.46 5.23 -4.42
C ASP A 118 -8.69 6.34 -3.68
N GLY A 119 -7.47 6.08 -3.23
CA GLY A 119 -6.69 7.08 -2.51
C GLY A 119 -7.28 7.54 -1.17
N GLY A 120 -6.90 8.74 -0.73
CA GLY A 120 -7.44 9.43 0.45
C GLY A 120 -6.66 9.19 1.75
N PHE A 121 -7.25 9.63 2.86
CA PHE A 121 -6.84 9.31 4.23
C PHE A 121 -7.56 8.03 4.65
N ILE A 122 -6.81 6.99 4.96
CA ILE A 122 -7.32 5.61 5.09
C ILE A 122 -7.00 5.08 6.49
N VAL A 123 -7.97 4.41 7.09
CA VAL A 123 -7.78 3.60 8.30
C VAL A 123 -8.10 2.16 7.98
N ASP A 124 -7.16 1.24 8.19
CA ASP A 124 -7.40 -0.19 8.07
C ASP A 124 -7.55 -0.87 9.44
N GLY A 125 -8.34 -1.93 9.48
CA GLY A 125 -8.64 -2.69 10.68
C GLY A 125 -7.60 -3.75 11.04
N GLY A 126 -6.45 -3.78 10.37
CA GLY A 126 -5.45 -4.81 10.57
C GLY A 126 -5.92 -6.21 10.19
N ARG A 127 -5.15 -7.21 10.58
CA ARG A 127 -5.35 -8.60 10.22
C ARG A 127 -5.83 -9.44 11.41
N GLY A 128 -6.93 -10.14 11.25
CA GLY A 128 -7.35 -11.24 12.11
C GLY A 128 -6.85 -12.60 11.58
N PRO A 129 -7.15 -13.72 12.27
CA PRO A 129 -6.65 -15.04 11.91
C PRO A 129 -6.99 -15.49 10.49
N THR A 130 -8.18 -15.13 10.00
CA THR A 130 -8.69 -15.53 8.67
C THR A 130 -8.65 -14.39 7.64
N THR A 131 -8.05 -13.26 7.99
CA THR A 131 -8.02 -12.09 7.10
C THR A 131 -7.01 -12.29 5.98
N THR A 132 -7.45 -12.27 4.74
CA THR A 132 -6.58 -12.24 3.55
C THR A 132 -6.08 -10.84 3.25
N THR A 133 -6.98 -9.85 3.29
CA THR A 133 -6.66 -8.43 3.12
C THR A 133 -7.34 -7.64 4.24
N PRO A 134 -6.62 -6.78 4.97
CA PRO A 134 -7.20 -5.94 6.01
C PRO A 134 -8.38 -5.09 5.48
N PRO A 135 -9.50 -5.04 6.21
CA PRO A 135 -10.64 -4.23 5.82
C PRO A 135 -10.33 -2.74 5.99
N VAL A 136 -10.81 -1.93 5.07
CA VAL A 136 -10.86 -0.47 5.24
C VAL A 136 -11.99 -0.15 6.22
N LEU A 137 -11.67 0.51 7.33
CA LEU A 137 -12.61 0.95 8.35
C LEU A 137 -13.13 2.36 8.08
N ALA A 138 -12.26 3.23 7.58
CA ALA A 138 -12.61 4.59 7.19
C ALA A 138 -11.75 5.02 6.00
N ARG A 139 -12.36 5.82 5.13
CA ARG A 139 -11.70 6.52 4.03
C ARG A 139 -12.28 7.92 3.96
N LEU A 140 -11.44 8.93 4.04
CA LEU A 140 -11.84 10.33 3.94
C LEU A 140 -11.03 11.01 2.85
N SER A 141 -11.63 11.97 2.17
CA SER A 141 -10.89 12.90 1.33
C SER A 141 -9.96 13.74 2.20
N PHE A 142 -8.70 13.82 1.84
CA PHE A 142 -7.76 14.68 2.55
C PHE A 142 -7.97 16.14 2.12
N PRO A 143 -7.99 17.11 3.05
CA PRO A 143 -8.29 18.50 2.71
C PRO A 143 -7.32 19.05 1.66
N PRO A 144 -7.80 19.57 0.51
CA PRO A 144 -6.95 19.93 -0.62
C PRO A 144 -6.04 21.13 -0.35
N ALA A 145 -6.33 21.91 0.70
CA ALA A 145 -5.47 23.02 1.13
C ALA A 145 -4.23 22.56 1.93
N TRP A 146 -4.25 21.31 2.46
CA TRP A 146 -3.13 20.80 3.23
C TRP A 146 -2.04 20.27 2.31
N ARG A 147 -0.79 20.38 2.76
CA ARG A 147 0.39 19.93 2.02
C ARG A 147 1.21 18.97 2.87
N CYS A 148 1.73 17.92 2.22
CA CYS A 148 2.70 17.00 2.80
C CYS A 148 4.08 17.35 2.27
N LEU A 149 5.01 17.67 3.17
CA LEU A 149 6.43 17.78 2.83
C LEU A 149 7.09 16.43 3.12
N LEU A 150 7.65 15.81 2.10
CA LEU A 150 8.38 14.54 2.22
C LEU A 150 9.88 14.83 2.21
N LEU A 151 10.58 14.39 3.25
CA LEU A 151 12.03 14.49 3.37
C LEU A 151 12.61 13.07 3.33
N PHE A 152 13.48 12.82 2.36
CA PHE A 152 14.13 11.51 2.20
C PHE A 152 15.60 11.60 2.62
N ASP A 153 16.04 10.66 3.46
CA ASP A 153 17.45 10.46 3.75
C ASP A 153 18.02 9.42 2.76
N GLU A 154 18.78 9.87 1.80
CA GLU A 154 19.38 9.01 0.76
C GLU A 154 20.44 8.05 1.32
N ARG A 155 20.95 8.30 2.52
CA ARG A 155 21.97 7.46 3.19
C ARG A 155 21.37 6.23 3.85
N ALA A 156 20.06 6.21 4.12
CA ALA A 156 19.39 5.15 4.82
C ALA A 156 18.39 4.43 3.91
N GLN A 157 18.58 3.12 3.74
CA GLN A 157 17.59 2.28 3.07
C GLN A 157 16.74 1.56 4.14
N GLY A 158 15.42 1.62 3.98
CA GLY A 158 14.49 0.88 4.82
C GLY A 158 14.63 -0.64 4.61
N LEU A 159 14.31 -1.39 5.65
CA LEU A 159 14.23 -2.85 5.55
C LEU A 159 13.13 -3.27 4.57
N SER A 160 13.36 -4.34 3.84
CA SER A 160 12.37 -4.92 2.93
C SER A 160 12.48 -6.45 2.88
N GLY A 161 11.40 -7.12 2.51
CA GLY A 161 11.39 -8.57 2.33
C GLY A 161 11.54 -9.38 3.63
N ALA A 162 12.43 -10.36 3.65
CA ALA A 162 12.62 -11.26 4.79
C ALA A 162 13.17 -10.55 6.05
N PRO A 163 14.16 -9.63 5.96
CA PRO A 163 14.62 -8.86 7.11
C PRO A 163 13.52 -8.00 7.75
N GLU A 164 12.67 -7.39 6.95
CA GLU A 164 11.54 -6.60 7.44
C GLU A 164 10.52 -7.49 8.17
N ARG A 165 10.20 -8.67 7.63
CA ARG A 165 9.31 -9.64 8.29
C ARG A 165 9.88 -10.07 9.64
N ALA A 166 11.15 -10.45 9.70
CA ALA A 166 11.81 -10.86 10.94
C ALA A 166 11.80 -9.74 11.99
N ALA A 167 12.03 -8.49 11.58
CA ALA A 167 11.94 -7.34 12.46
C ALA A 167 10.53 -7.17 13.05
N PHE A 168 9.48 -7.29 12.24
CA PHE A 168 8.09 -7.23 12.73
C PHE A 168 7.75 -8.38 13.67
N ASP A 169 8.22 -9.60 13.40
CA ASP A 169 7.95 -10.77 14.23
C ASP A 169 8.66 -10.69 15.59
N SER A 170 9.77 -9.96 15.66
CA SER A 170 10.50 -9.71 16.92
C SER A 170 9.90 -8.61 17.80
N LEU A 171 8.95 -7.82 17.28
CA LEU A 171 8.34 -6.74 18.05
C LEU A 171 7.44 -7.27 19.17
N PRO A 172 7.56 -6.75 20.39
CA PRO A 172 6.69 -7.13 21.48
C PRO A 172 5.23 -6.72 21.20
N THR A 173 4.30 -7.48 21.75
CA THR A 173 2.88 -7.11 21.71
C THR A 173 2.64 -5.77 22.39
N MET A 174 1.97 -4.85 21.69
CA MET A 174 1.65 -3.54 22.25
C MET A 174 0.68 -3.69 23.44
N PRO A 175 0.95 -3.04 24.60
CA PRO A 175 0.02 -3.04 25.73
C PRO A 175 -1.37 -2.57 25.32
N ALA A 176 -2.44 -3.24 25.79
CA ALA A 176 -3.81 -2.94 25.44
C ALA A 176 -4.21 -1.47 25.71
N ALA A 177 -3.72 -0.90 26.82
CA ALA A 177 -3.95 0.51 27.15
C ALA A 177 -3.35 1.47 26.11
N ARG A 178 -2.15 1.16 25.56
CA ARG A 178 -1.53 1.97 24.49
C ARG A 178 -2.29 1.80 23.18
N ALA A 179 -2.64 0.57 22.82
CA ALA A 179 -3.44 0.29 21.62
C ALA A 179 -4.81 0.99 21.68
N GLY A 180 -5.47 0.97 22.86
CA GLY A 180 -6.74 1.68 23.08
C GLY A 180 -6.62 3.20 22.96
N ARG A 181 -5.56 3.80 23.50
CA ARG A 181 -5.29 5.23 23.31
C ARG A 181 -5.10 5.58 21.83
N LEU A 182 -4.28 4.83 21.11
CA LEU A 182 -4.07 5.07 19.68
C LEU A 182 -5.36 4.94 18.87
N ALA A 183 -6.14 3.89 19.12
CA ALA A 183 -7.43 3.68 18.46
C ALA A 183 -8.40 4.85 18.74
N ARG A 184 -8.48 5.32 20.00
CA ARG A 184 -9.29 6.48 20.39
C ARG A 184 -8.78 7.75 19.69
N THR A 185 -7.48 8.00 19.68
CA THR A 185 -6.87 9.17 18.99
C THR A 185 -7.21 9.17 17.51
N VAL A 186 -7.15 8.02 16.85
CA VAL A 186 -7.55 7.92 15.44
C VAL A 186 -9.05 8.15 15.27
N LEU A 187 -9.89 7.44 16.03
CA LEU A 187 -11.33 7.42 15.81
C LEU A 187 -12.02 8.74 16.16
N VAL A 188 -11.70 9.34 17.31
CA VAL A 188 -12.36 10.55 17.83
C VAL A 188 -11.47 11.80 17.83
N GLY A 189 -10.28 11.70 17.27
CA GLY A 189 -9.35 12.82 17.10
C GLY A 189 -9.02 13.05 15.62
N LEU A 190 -8.28 12.15 14.98
CA LEU A 190 -7.81 12.35 13.60
C LEU A 190 -8.94 12.33 12.57
N LEU A 191 -9.85 11.35 12.63
CA LEU A 191 -10.93 11.23 11.64
C LEU A 191 -11.85 12.45 11.63
N PRO A 192 -12.36 12.95 12.80
CA PRO A 192 -13.13 14.19 12.83
C PRO A 192 -12.34 15.40 12.32
N ALA A 193 -11.06 15.54 12.72
CA ALA A 193 -10.23 16.65 12.30
C ALA A 193 -10.00 16.69 10.77
N VAL A 194 -9.86 15.53 10.13
CA VAL A 194 -9.80 15.44 8.65
C VAL A 194 -11.14 15.79 8.03
N ALA A 195 -12.24 15.25 8.55
CA ALA A 195 -13.59 15.47 8.03
C ALA A 195 -14.02 16.95 8.10
N GLU A 196 -13.63 17.62 9.19
CA GLU A 196 -13.92 19.04 9.47
C GLU A 196 -12.87 19.99 8.89
N SER A 197 -11.76 19.46 8.32
CA SER A 197 -10.61 20.22 7.85
C SER A 197 -9.95 21.07 8.94
N ASP A 198 -9.98 20.60 10.20
CA ASP A 198 -9.32 21.25 11.34
C ASP A 198 -7.84 20.82 11.40
N PHE A 199 -6.98 21.61 10.77
CA PHE A 199 -5.54 21.36 10.74
C PHE A 199 -4.90 21.38 12.14
N ARG A 200 -5.39 22.23 13.04
CA ARG A 200 -4.84 22.34 14.40
C ARG A 200 -5.11 21.08 15.21
N ALA A 201 -6.35 20.61 15.19
CA ALA A 201 -6.74 19.36 15.85
C ALA A 201 -6.02 18.16 15.22
N PHE A 202 -5.95 18.09 13.87
CA PHE A 202 -5.22 17.04 13.16
C PHE A 202 -3.75 16.97 13.60
N SER A 203 -3.04 18.11 13.61
CA SER A 203 -1.63 18.16 14.01
C SER A 203 -1.42 17.74 15.47
N ALA A 204 -2.29 18.21 16.38
CA ALA A 204 -2.23 17.86 17.79
C ALA A 204 -2.45 16.36 18.05
N HIS A 205 -3.35 15.74 17.32
CA HIS A 205 -3.64 14.30 17.44
C HIS A 205 -2.60 13.44 16.73
N LEU A 206 -2.09 13.86 15.58
CA LEU A 206 -1.03 13.15 14.86
C LEU A 206 0.24 13.05 15.70
N ALA A 207 0.60 14.09 16.44
CA ALA A 207 1.76 14.11 17.34
C ALA A 207 1.65 13.12 18.53
N GLN A 208 0.48 12.51 18.77
CA GLN A 208 0.27 11.52 19.83
C GLN A 208 0.44 10.07 19.34
N ILE A 209 0.64 9.85 18.06
CA ILE A 209 0.80 8.53 17.44
C ILE A 209 2.26 8.18 17.26
#